data_09617fc9a451b707444aad47c7ebc019
#
_entry.id   09617fc9a451b707444aad47c7ebc019
#
_cell.length_a   1.000
_cell.length_b   1.000
_cell.length_c   1.000
_cell.angle_alpha   90.00
_cell.angle_beta   90.00
_cell.angle_gamma   90.00
#
_symmetry.space_group_name_H-M   'P 1'
#
loop_
_entity.id
_entity.type
_entity.pdbx_description
1 polymer ?
#
loop_
_entity_poly.entity_id
_entity_poly.type
_entity_poly.pdbx_seq_one_letter_code
_entity_poly.pdbx_strand_id
1 'polypeptide(L)'
;MKDKIVLFIKGIILGISFVIPGVSGGTLAVLMGIYEELIEAASNFYKSVNDFKKYFMYLLPIGLGVVFSVSVFARIIKFGLDKAPIITILIFLGMIIGGIPSLCKNVKGYKITIKDTSLMLVGMLIVLSMLIFHKSSNLVTFDNMNMYGYIILFFVGMLAAVTMVVPGISGSFTLMLIGYYEPVLNMVNEITAFKNLSTNIILMCVFMLGVILGIVFVSKIIDWCLKHYKKETYYAIIGFVLSSIVSVLYEVSKFPMNEVHLVIGVVLLIINSVLVYKVFDL
;
A
#
# COMPACT_ATOMS: atom_id res chain seq x y z
N MET A 1 22.15 16.25 3.47
CA MET A 1 21.03 16.68 4.33
C MET A 1 19.74 16.85 3.55
N LYS A 2 19.72 17.55 2.41
CA LYS A 2 18.52 17.73 1.57
C LYS A 2 17.83 16.40 1.22
N ASP A 3 18.59 15.39 0.79
CA ASP A 3 18.05 14.09 0.40
C ASP A 3 17.29 13.37 1.54
N LYS A 4 17.79 13.47 2.78
CA LYS A 4 17.12 12.85 3.95
C LYS A 4 15.79 13.53 4.29
N ILE A 5 15.71 14.86 4.10
CA ILE A 5 14.45 15.60 4.30
C ILE A 5 13.44 15.21 3.23
N VAL A 6 13.87 15.08 1.98
CA VAL A 6 13.01 14.61 0.89
C VAL A 6 12.49 13.20 1.16
N LEU A 7 13.37 12.29 1.60
CA LEU A 7 12.96 10.92 1.98
C LEU A 7 11.97 10.93 3.17
N PHE A 8 12.17 11.78 4.15
CA PHE A 8 11.24 11.94 5.27
C PHE A 8 9.87 12.44 4.79
N ILE A 9 9.82 13.45 3.91
CA ILE A 9 8.57 13.95 3.30
C ILE A 9 7.88 12.84 2.49
N LYS A 10 8.63 12.08 1.67
CA LYS A 10 8.10 10.92 0.96
C LYS A 10 7.55 9.87 1.92
N GLY A 11 8.22 9.68 3.07
CA GLY A 11 7.73 8.83 4.16
C GLY A 11 6.41 9.32 4.75
N ILE A 12 6.22 10.63 4.93
CA ILE A 12 4.94 11.21 5.37
C ILE A 12 3.83 10.85 4.38
N ILE A 13 4.07 11.04 3.08
CA ILE A 13 3.09 10.71 2.03
C ILE A 13 2.73 9.22 2.04
N LEU A 14 3.73 8.34 2.20
CA LEU A 14 3.49 6.90 2.36
C LEU A 14 2.65 6.59 3.58
N GLY A 15 2.96 7.20 4.74
CA GLY A 15 2.22 6.97 5.98
C GLY A 15 0.76 7.40 5.90
N ILE A 16 0.46 8.48 5.17
CA ILE A 16 -0.91 8.91 4.88
C ILE A 16 -1.69 7.79 4.16
N SER A 17 -1.08 7.11 3.17
CA SER A 17 -1.74 6.05 2.41
C SER A 17 -2.14 4.84 3.25
N PHE A 18 -1.44 4.56 4.34
CA PHE A 18 -1.79 3.44 5.22
C PHE A 18 -3.03 3.69 6.06
N VAL A 19 -3.44 4.95 6.20
CA VAL A 19 -4.65 5.32 6.96
C VAL A 19 -5.90 5.27 6.10
N ILE A 20 -5.75 5.36 4.78
CA ILE A 20 -6.87 5.50 3.85
C ILE A 20 -7.22 4.15 3.24
N PRO A 21 -8.47 3.67 3.41
CA PRO A 21 -8.91 2.45 2.76
C PRO A 21 -8.80 2.54 1.23
N GLY A 22 -8.33 1.47 0.60
CA GLY A 22 -8.25 1.39 -0.86
C GLY A 22 -7.03 2.07 -1.49
N VAL A 23 -6.25 2.87 -0.75
CA VAL A 23 -5.01 3.47 -1.25
C VAL A 23 -3.83 2.57 -0.91
N SER A 24 -3.03 2.21 -1.92
CA SER A 24 -1.85 1.35 -1.74
C SER A 24 -0.59 2.20 -1.53
N GLY A 25 0.16 1.92 -0.46
CA GLY A 25 1.48 2.52 -0.22
C GLY A 25 2.47 2.21 -1.34
N GLY A 26 2.43 0.98 -1.89
CA GLY A 26 3.22 0.60 -3.05
C GLY A 26 2.95 1.48 -4.27
N THR A 27 1.68 1.82 -4.53
CA THR A 27 1.31 2.77 -5.59
C THR A 27 1.99 4.12 -5.39
N LEU A 28 1.87 4.72 -4.20
CA LEU A 28 2.50 6.02 -3.93
C LEU A 28 4.02 5.94 -3.99
N ALA A 29 4.64 4.84 -3.55
CA ALA A 29 6.08 4.64 -3.68
C ALA A 29 6.53 4.67 -5.16
N VAL A 30 5.78 4.02 -6.05
CA VAL A 30 6.04 4.03 -7.51
C VAL A 30 5.89 5.45 -8.06
N LEU A 31 4.79 6.13 -7.73
CA LEU A 31 4.50 7.48 -8.23
C LEU A 31 5.54 8.51 -7.75
N MET A 32 6.08 8.35 -6.54
CA MET A 32 7.15 9.17 -5.97
C MET A 32 8.56 8.79 -6.46
N GLY A 33 8.69 7.75 -7.28
CA GLY A 33 9.97 7.29 -7.82
C GLY A 33 10.94 6.70 -6.77
N ILE A 34 10.44 6.15 -5.67
CA ILE A 34 11.26 5.48 -4.63
C ILE A 34 11.02 3.98 -4.55
N TYR A 35 10.17 3.45 -5.41
CA TYR A 35 9.77 2.04 -5.33
C TYR A 35 10.93 1.09 -5.58
N GLU A 36 11.74 1.33 -6.63
CA GLU A 36 12.88 0.47 -6.95
C GLU A 36 13.86 0.40 -5.79
N GLU A 37 14.21 1.54 -5.17
CA GLU A 37 15.13 1.58 -4.02
C GLU A 37 14.52 0.94 -2.77
N LEU A 38 13.21 1.08 -2.53
CA LEU A 38 12.53 0.40 -1.42
C LEU A 38 12.57 -1.11 -1.61
N ILE A 39 12.30 -1.59 -2.82
CA ILE A 39 12.35 -3.02 -3.18
C ILE A 39 13.78 -3.55 -3.06
N GLU A 40 14.76 -2.82 -3.59
CA GLU A 40 16.19 -3.18 -3.47
C GLU A 40 16.60 -3.25 -1.99
N ALA A 41 16.23 -2.25 -1.19
CA ALA A 41 16.53 -2.24 0.23
C ALA A 41 15.92 -3.44 0.95
N ALA A 42 14.63 -3.72 0.73
CA ALA A 42 13.92 -4.84 1.37
C ALA A 42 14.45 -6.21 0.93
N SER A 43 14.96 -6.33 -0.31
CA SER A 43 15.49 -7.59 -0.83
C SER A 43 16.94 -7.88 -0.42
N ASN A 44 17.71 -6.85 -0.05
CA ASN A 44 19.17 -6.98 0.09
C ASN A 44 19.74 -6.57 1.47
N PHE A 45 18.94 -5.96 2.38
CA PHE A 45 19.46 -5.39 3.64
C PHE A 45 20.22 -6.37 4.53
N TYR A 46 19.99 -7.68 4.40
CA TYR A 46 20.57 -8.73 5.25
C TYR A 46 21.83 -9.38 4.63
N LYS A 47 22.27 -8.99 3.42
CA LYS A 47 23.38 -9.64 2.71
C LYS A 47 24.75 -9.39 3.36
N SER A 48 24.97 -8.18 3.87
CA SER A 48 26.21 -7.82 4.57
C SER A 48 25.93 -6.70 5.59
N VAL A 49 26.88 -6.51 6.54
CA VAL A 49 26.80 -5.41 7.52
C VAL A 49 26.83 -4.04 6.81
N ASN A 50 27.59 -3.93 5.73
CA ASN A 50 27.66 -2.70 4.94
C ASN A 50 26.33 -2.42 4.22
N ASP A 51 25.70 -3.45 3.64
CA ASP A 51 24.38 -3.34 3.01
C ASP A 51 23.33 -2.98 4.05
N PHE A 52 23.35 -3.64 5.23
CA PHE A 52 22.48 -3.29 6.33
C PHE A 52 22.58 -1.80 6.68
N LYS A 53 23.79 -1.27 6.88
CA LYS A 53 24.01 0.14 7.20
C LYS A 53 23.52 1.06 6.08
N LYS A 54 23.82 0.73 4.81
CA LYS A 54 23.39 1.49 3.63
C LYS A 54 21.88 1.60 3.58
N TYR A 55 21.19 0.47 3.60
CA TYR A 55 19.74 0.42 3.45
C TYR A 55 19.00 0.94 4.70
N PHE A 56 19.54 0.69 5.90
CA PHE A 56 18.99 1.27 7.12
C PHE A 56 19.02 2.79 7.09
N MET A 57 20.14 3.39 6.65
CA MET A 57 20.26 4.85 6.54
C MET A 57 19.34 5.44 5.47
N TYR A 58 18.95 4.66 4.46
CA TYR A 58 17.97 5.05 3.46
C TYR A 58 16.53 4.91 3.99
N LEU A 59 16.20 3.79 4.63
CA LEU A 59 14.86 3.48 5.12
C LEU A 59 14.50 4.29 6.37
N LEU A 60 15.47 4.64 7.21
CA LEU A 60 15.22 5.33 8.49
C LEU A 60 14.44 6.64 8.33
N PRO A 61 14.82 7.60 7.46
CA PRO A 61 14.04 8.82 7.29
C PRO A 61 12.65 8.56 6.74
N ILE A 62 12.48 7.57 5.85
CA ILE A 62 11.17 7.18 5.32
C ILE A 62 10.31 6.60 6.45
N GLY A 63 10.85 5.69 7.24
CA GLY A 63 10.16 5.08 8.39
C GLY A 63 9.75 6.12 9.43
N LEU A 64 10.64 7.06 9.76
CA LEU A 64 10.32 8.16 10.66
C LEU A 64 9.20 9.06 10.09
N GLY A 65 9.20 9.31 8.78
CA GLY A 65 8.13 10.05 8.10
C GLY A 65 6.80 9.31 8.17
N VAL A 66 6.79 7.99 7.98
CA VAL A 66 5.59 7.14 8.11
C VAL A 66 5.03 7.20 9.53
N VAL A 67 5.88 6.98 10.55
CA VAL A 67 5.46 7.03 11.97
C VAL A 67 4.90 8.40 12.32
N PHE A 68 5.60 9.48 11.94
CA PHE A 68 5.13 10.84 12.14
C PHE A 68 3.76 11.06 11.49
N SER A 69 3.62 10.64 10.25
CA SER A 69 2.39 10.82 9.47
C SER A 69 1.21 10.08 10.10
N VAL A 70 1.37 8.81 10.44
CA VAL A 70 0.30 8.02 11.08
C VAL A 70 -0.08 8.65 12.42
N SER A 71 0.89 9.09 13.23
CA SER A 71 0.63 9.70 14.54
C SER A 71 -0.14 11.02 14.45
N VAL A 72 0.18 11.86 13.46
CA VAL A 72 -0.38 13.21 13.32
C VAL A 72 -1.63 13.21 12.46
N PHE A 73 -1.57 12.58 11.28
CA PHE A 73 -2.62 12.70 10.27
C PHE A 73 -3.73 11.66 10.40
N ALA A 74 -3.53 10.53 11.13
CA ALA A 74 -4.57 9.52 11.24
C ALA A 74 -5.90 10.08 11.79
N ARG A 75 -5.83 10.96 12.80
CA ARG A 75 -7.03 11.60 13.37
C ARG A 75 -7.70 12.56 12.38
N ILE A 76 -6.91 13.34 11.63
CA ILE A 76 -7.40 14.31 10.63
C ILE A 76 -8.07 13.56 9.49
N ILE A 77 -7.43 12.51 8.99
CA ILE A 77 -7.97 11.69 7.90
C ILE A 77 -9.24 10.96 8.35
N LYS A 78 -9.22 10.39 9.56
CA LYS A 78 -10.42 9.76 10.14
C LYS A 78 -11.58 10.76 10.24
N PHE A 79 -11.33 11.96 10.76
CA PHE A 79 -12.33 13.02 10.81
C PHE A 79 -12.86 13.36 9.39
N GLY A 80 -11.98 13.47 8.41
CA GLY A 80 -12.36 13.69 7.00
C GLY A 80 -13.24 12.57 6.45
N LEU A 81 -12.86 11.30 6.71
CA LEU A 81 -13.64 10.12 6.29
C LEU A 81 -15.01 10.05 6.99
N ASP A 82 -15.09 10.44 8.28
CA ASP A 82 -16.34 10.42 9.03
C ASP A 82 -17.30 11.55 8.61
N LYS A 83 -16.79 12.75 8.27
CA LYS A 83 -17.59 13.93 7.95
C LYS A 83 -17.81 14.18 6.47
N ALA A 84 -16.82 13.89 5.63
CA ALA A 84 -16.84 14.16 4.20
C ALA A 84 -16.07 13.07 3.42
N PRO A 85 -16.51 11.79 3.48
CA PRO A 85 -15.78 10.66 2.90
C PRO A 85 -15.53 10.84 1.40
N ILE A 86 -16.52 11.29 0.64
CA ILE A 86 -16.39 11.51 -0.81
C ILE A 86 -15.28 12.51 -1.11
N ILE A 87 -15.26 13.65 -0.43
CA ILE A 87 -14.22 14.69 -0.61
C ILE A 87 -12.85 14.12 -0.28
N THR A 88 -12.73 13.46 0.88
CA THR A 88 -11.47 12.90 1.36
C THR A 88 -10.90 11.88 0.38
N ILE A 89 -11.71 10.92 -0.07
CA ILE A 89 -11.27 9.88 -1.00
C ILE A 89 -10.91 10.47 -2.37
N LEU A 90 -11.65 11.44 -2.88
CA LEU A 90 -11.37 12.08 -4.17
C LEU A 90 -10.08 12.90 -4.16
N ILE A 91 -9.69 13.52 -3.04
CA ILE A 91 -8.37 14.16 -2.90
C ILE A 91 -7.25 13.13 -3.13
N PHE A 92 -7.36 11.94 -2.54
CA PHE A 92 -6.34 10.89 -2.72
C PHE A 92 -6.36 10.28 -4.12
N LEU A 93 -7.54 10.15 -4.72
CA LEU A 93 -7.65 9.77 -6.13
C LEU A 93 -6.90 10.76 -7.03
N GLY A 94 -6.98 12.05 -6.72
CA GLY A 94 -6.21 13.09 -7.39
C GLY A 94 -4.70 12.86 -7.30
N MET A 95 -4.18 12.40 -6.14
CA MET A 95 -2.75 12.05 -6.01
C MET A 95 -2.35 10.91 -6.94
N ILE A 96 -3.17 9.87 -7.03
CA ILE A 96 -2.90 8.72 -7.91
C ILE A 96 -2.89 9.18 -9.37
N ILE A 97 -3.93 9.88 -9.81
CA ILE A 97 -4.06 10.35 -11.20
C ILE A 97 -2.91 11.29 -11.57
N GLY A 98 -2.58 12.25 -10.69
CA GLY A 98 -1.48 13.19 -10.91
C GLY A 98 -0.10 12.54 -11.00
N GLY A 99 0.09 11.38 -10.38
CA GLY A 99 1.33 10.63 -10.42
C GLY A 99 1.50 9.70 -11.64
N ILE A 100 0.43 9.36 -12.38
CA ILE A 100 0.49 8.44 -13.54
C ILE A 100 1.52 8.88 -14.58
N PRO A 101 1.64 10.17 -14.97
CA PRO A 101 2.66 10.58 -15.93
C PRO A 101 4.08 10.24 -15.51
N SER A 102 4.40 10.38 -14.20
CA SER A 102 5.71 9.98 -13.66
C SER A 102 5.95 8.47 -13.81
N LEU A 103 4.93 7.65 -13.54
CA LEU A 103 5.00 6.20 -13.75
C LEU A 103 5.25 5.85 -15.23
N CYS A 104 4.55 6.50 -16.16
CA CYS A 104 4.68 6.28 -17.59
C CYS A 104 6.07 6.67 -18.15
N LYS A 105 6.83 7.55 -17.47
CA LYS A 105 8.21 7.86 -17.85
C LYS A 105 9.10 6.62 -17.87
N ASN A 106 8.86 5.64 -17.00
CA ASN A 106 9.66 4.42 -16.92
C ASN A 106 9.52 3.49 -18.13
N VAL A 107 8.48 3.67 -18.93
CA VAL A 107 8.23 2.91 -20.17
C VAL A 107 8.35 3.77 -21.43
N LYS A 108 8.69 5.06 -21.26
CA LYS A 108 8.86 6.00 -22.40
C LYS A 108 10.00 5.55 -23.31
N GLY A 109 9.74 5.55 -24.61
CA GLY A 109 10.72 5.17 -25.64
C GLY A 109 10.72 3.69 -26.01
N TYR A 110 10.04 2.83 -25.24
CA TYR A 110 9.85 1.43 -25.63
C TYR A 110 8.65 1.29 -26.57
N LYS A 111 8.79 0.44 -27.60
CA LYS A 111 7.66 0.04 -28.44
C LYS A 111 6.77 -0.91 -27.62
N ILE A 112 5.47 -0.61 -27.59
CA ILE A 112 4.47 -1.46 -26.91
C ILE A 112 4.31 -2.75 -27.71
N THR A 113 4.36 -3.89 -27.01
CA THR A 113 4.14 -5.22 -27.59
C THR A 113 2.85 -5.82 -27.03
N ILE A 114 2.33 -6.87 -27.72
CA ILE A 114 1.16 -7.63 -27.21
C ILE A 114 1.45 -8.19 -25.81
N LYS A 115 2.68 -8.64 -25.55
CA LYS A 115 3.10 -9.12 -24.22
C LYS A 115 2.95 -8.04 -23.14
N ASP A 116 3.35 -6.80 -23.42
CA ASP A 116 3.25 -5.69 -22.46
C ASP A 116 1.78 -5.38 -22.14
N THR A 117 0.94 -5.30 -23.17
CA THR A 117 -0.50 -5.09 -23.00
C THR A 117 -1.15 -6.24 -22.23
N SER A 118 -0.76 -7.48 -22.51
CA SER A 118 -1.27 -8.65 -21.76
C SER A 118 -0.89 -8.58 -20.29
N LEU A 119 0.33 -8.22 -19.94
CA LEU A 119 0.78 -8.08 -18.55
C LEU A 119 0.06 -6.94 -17.82
N MET A 120 -0.18 -5.81 -18.51
CA MET A 120 -0.98 -4.72 -17.98
C MET A 120 -2.41 -5.18 -17.68
N LEU A 121 -3.05 -5.90 -18.62
CA LEU A 121 -4.40 -6.43 -18.44
C LEU A 121 -4.46 -7.47 -17.31
N VAL A 122 -3.48 -8.36 -17.19
CA VAL A 122 -3.38 -9.33 -16.08
C VAL A 122 -3.27 -8.61 -14.76
N GLY A 123 -2.40 -7.58 -14.66
CA GLY A 123 -2.30 -6.74 -13.46
C GLY A 123 -3.63 -6.08 -13.09
N MET A 124 -4.36 -5.55 -14.07
CA MET A 124 -5.70 -5.00 -13.86
C MET A 124 -6.69 -6.05 -13.36
N LEU A 125 -6.74 -7.21 -14.01
CA LEU A 125 -7.67 -8.27 -13.67
C LEU A 125 -7.45 -8.82 -12.26
N ILE A 126 -6.20 -8.94 -11.81
CA ILE A 126 -5.87 -9.38 -10.45
C ILE A 126 -6.51 -8.45 -9.42
N VAL A 127 -6.35 -7.13 -9.55
CA VAL A 127 -6.93 -6.19 -8.59
C VAL A 127 -8.45 -6.13 -8.70
N LEU A 128 -9.00 -6.10 -9.91
CA LEU A 128 -10.45 -6.04 -10.12
C LEU A 128 -11.14 -7.32 -9.64
N SER A 129 -10.51 -8.49 -9.78
CA SER A 129 -11.07 -9.74 -9.24
C SER A 129 -11.26 -9.69 -7.73
N MET A 130 -10.36 -9.03 -7.00
CA MET A 130 -10.49 -8.85 -5.55
C MET A 130 -11.74 -8.04 -5.17
N LEU A 131 -12.16 -7.07 -6.02
CA LEU A 131 -13.39 -6.31 -5.77
C LEU A 131 -14.66 -7.17 -5.96
N ILE A 132 -14.64 -8.11 -6.91
CA ILE A 132 -15.78 -8.99 -7.22
C ILE A 132 -15.96 -10.06 -6.13
N PHE A 133 -14.86 -10.61 -5.62
CA PHE A 133 -14.89 -11.66 -4.60
C PHE A 133 -15.09 -11.12 -3.17
N HIS A 134 -15.51 -9.87 -3.01
CA HIS A 134 -15.82 -9.28 -1.72
C HIS A 134 -17.08 -9.91 -1.10
N LYS A 135 -16.95 -11.12 -0.58
CA LYS A 135 -17.91 -11.71 0.36
C LYS A 135 -17.40 -11.45 1.78
N SER A 136 -18.28 -10.94 2.64
CA SER A 136 -18.01 -10.93 4.09
C SER A 136 -17.76 -12.37 4.53
N SER A 137 -16.51 -12.75 4.66
CA SER A 137 -16.11 -14.03 5.22
C SER A 137 -16.48 -14.05 6.69
N ASN A 138 -16.85 -15.22 7.21
CA ASN A 138 -17.06 -15.42 8.64
C ASN A 138 -15.81 -14.92 9.38
N LEU A 139 -16.02 -14.08 10.39
CA LEU A 139 -14.94 -13.56 11.20
C LEU A 139 -14.20 -14.71 11.86
N VAL A 140 -12.91 -14.79 11.60
CA VAL A 140 -12.01 -15.72 12.29
C VAL A 140 -11.85 -15.20 13.72
N THR A 141 -11.83 -16.07 14.72
CA THR A 141 -11.50 -15.71 16.10
C THR A 141 -10.16 -16.31 16.49
N PHE A 142 -9.43 -15.61 17.36
CA PHE A 142 -8.15 -16.09 17.88
C PHE A 142 -8.29 -16.85 19.19
N ASP A 143 -9.54 -17.18 19.60
CA ASP A 143 -9.81 -17.94 20.80
C ASP A 143 -9.36 -19.40 20.65
N ASN A 144 -8.59 -19.89 21.61
CA ASN A 144 -8.10 -21.27 21.66
C ASN A 144 -7.37 -21.74 20.38
N MET A 145 -6.49 -20.88 19.83
CA MET A 145 -5.71 -21.23 18.64
C MET A 145 -4.82 -22.45 18.89
N ASN A 146 -4.97 -23.45 18.02
CA ASN A 146 -4.07 -24.60 17.96
C ASN A 146 -2.84 -24.28 17.06
N MET A 147 -1.91 -25.22 16.97
CA MET A 147 -0.67 -25.06 16.17
C MET A 147 -0.98 -24.70 14.71
N TYR A 148 -2.04 -25.26 14.12
CA TYR A 148 -2.46 -24.93 12.74
C TYR A 148 -2.90 -23.47 12.61
N GLY A 149 -3.57 -22.94 13.63
CA GLY A 149 -3.98 -21.52 13.64
C GLY A 149 -2.79 -20.58 13.60
N TYR A 150 -1.71 -20.86 14.35
CA TYR A 150 -0.48 -20.07 14.30
C TYR A 150 0.20 -20.15 12.93
N ILE A 151 0.24 -21.33 12.31
CA ILE A 151 0.80 -21.49 10.96
C ILE A 151 -0.03 -20.68 9.94
N ILE A 152 -1.36 -20.75 10.01
CA ILE A 152 -2.24 -19.98 9.14
C ILE A 152 -2.00 -18.48 9.37
N LEU A 153 -1.94 -18.01 10.63
CA LEU A 153 -1.70 -16.59 10.94
C LEU A 153 -0.36 -16.10 10.39
N PHE A 154 0.68 -16.93 10.43
CA PHE A 154 1.97 -16.64 9.80
C PHE A 154 1.82 -16.42 8.29
N PHE A 155 1.12 -17.33 7.57
CA PHE A 155 0.90 -17.18 6.12
C PHE A 155 -0.05 -16.03 5.79
N VAL A 156 -1.01 -15.70 6.65
CA VAL A 156 -1.84 -14.49 6.54
C VAL A 156 -0.99 -13.24 6.62
N GLY A 157 -0.01 -13.20 7.55
CA GLY A 157 0.98 -12.12 7.62
C GLY A 157 1.82 -12.01 6.35
N MET A 158 2.29 -13.13 5.80
CA MET A 158 3.01 -13.14 4.52
C MET A 158 2.14 -12.60 3.38
N LEU A 159 0.89 -13.03 3.28
CA LEU A 159 -0.03 -12.57 2.23
C LEU A 159 -0.32 -11.07 2.35
N ALA A 160 -0.56 -10.59 3.56
CA ALA A 160 -0.73 -9.15 3.81
C ALA A 160 0.49 -8.35 3.34
N ALA A 161 1.70 -8.83 3.62
CA ALA A 161 2.94 -8.21 3.18
C ALA A 161 3.08 -8.17 1.65
N VAL A 162 2.79 -9.29 0.97
CA VAL A 162 2.82 -9.36 -0.50
C VAL A 162 1.92 -8.28 -1.11
N THR A 163 0.71 -8.14 -0.59
CA THR A 163 -0.26 -7.17 -1.11
C THR A 163 0.07 -5.72 -0.73
N MET A 164 0.78 -5.48 0.37
CA MET A 164 1.29 -4.14 0.71
C MET A 164 2.44 -3.69 -0.19
N VAL A 165 3.28 -4.64 -0.62
CA VAL A 165 4.45 -4.35 -1.47
C VAL A 165 4.04 -4.19 -2.93
N VAL A 166 3.11 -5.00 -3.43
CA VAL A 166 2.61 -4.90 -4.81
C VAL A 166 1.78 -3.63 -4.97
N PRO A 167 2.13 -2.73 -5.92
CA PRO A 167 1.35 -1.53 -6.16
C PRO A 167 -0.10 -1.85 -6.55
N GLY A 168 -1.04 -0.99 -6.17
CA GLY A 168 -2.45 -1.15 -6.54
C GLY A 168 -3.27 -2.09 -5.67
N ILE A 169 -2.64 -2.88 -4.81
CA ILE A 169 -3.31 -3.77 -3.88
C ILE A 169 -3.18 -3.21 -2.46
N SER A 170 -4.28 -3.21 -1.71
CA SER A 170 -4.29 -2.79 -0.31
C SER A 170 -4.21 -4.01 0.61
N GLY A 171 -3.22 -4.03 1.52
CA GLY A 171 -3.04 -5.10 2.49
C GLY A 171 -4.22 -5.23 3.45
N SER A 172 -4.79 -4.11 3.91
CA SER A 172 -5.98 -4.11 4.75
C SER A 172 -7.18 -4.69 4.03
N PHE A 173 -7.38 -4.34 2.76
CA PHE A 173 -8.46 -4.90 1.94
C PHE A 173 -8.30 -6.42 1.76
N THR A 174 -7.07 -6.89 1.53
CA THR A 174 -6.79 -8.33 1.44
C THR A 174 -7.12 -9.06 2.76
N LEU A 175 -6.73 -8.50 3.90
CA LEU A 175 -7.10 -9.05 5.21
C LEU A 175 -8.61 -9.07 5.41
N MET A 176 -9.34 -8.05 4.94
CA MET A 176 -10.82 -8.04 4.98
C MET A 176 -11.41 -9.17 4.15
N LEU A 177 -10.90 -9.41 2.93
CA LEU A 177 -11.38 -10.47 2.05
C LEU A 177 -11.25 -11.86 2.66
N ILE A 178 -10.18 -12.12 3.39
CA ILE A 178 -9.93 -13.42 4.03
C ILE A 178 -10.43 -13.49 5.48
N GLY A 179 -11.13 -12.44 5.99
CA GLY A 179 -11.75 -12.40 7.31
C GLY A 179 -10.79 -12.18 8.48
N TYR A 180 -9.55 -11.78 8.23
CA TYR A 180 -8.53 -11.55 9.27
C TYR A 180 -8.34 -10.10 9.68
N TYR A 181 -8.98 -9.14 9.00
CA TYR A 181 -8.82 -7.71 9.32
C TYR A 181 -9.26 -7.38 10.75
N GLU A 182 -10.50 -7.70 11.09
CA GLU A 182 -11.07 -7.45 12.42
C GLU A 182 -10.28 -8.16 13.55
N PRO A 183 -9.96 -9.47 13.43
CA PRO A 183 -9.15 -10.16 14.43
C PRO A 183 -7.77 -9.52 14.65
N VAL A 184 -7.07 -9.13 13.57
CA VAL A 184 -5.77 -8.45 13.68
C VAL A 184 -5.92 -7.06 14.30
N LEU A 185 -6.95 -6.31 13.92
CA LEU A 185 -7.22 -4.99 14.51
C LEU A 185 -7.54 -5.09 16.00
N ASN A 186 -8.36 -6.06 16.41
CA ASN A 186 -8.71 -6.32 17.80
C ASN A 186 -7.48 -6.70 18.63
N MET A 187 -6.60 -7.56 18.09
CA MET A 187 -5.34 -7.92 18.71
C MET A 187 -4.47 -6.67 18.99
N VAL A 188 -4.36 -5.74 18.03
CA VAL A 188 -3.64 -4.47 18.22
C VAL A 188 -4.30 -3.60 19.30
N ASN A 189 -5.63 -3.49 19.29
CA ASN A 189 -6.39 -2.71 20.26
C ASN A 189 -6.24 -3.29 21.67
N GLU A 190 -6.28 -4.61 21.82
CA GLU A 190 -6.10 -5.25 23.13
C GLU A 190 -4.68 -5.08 23.68
N ILE A 191 -3.65 -5.17 22.82
CA ILE A 191 -2.26 -4.89 23.22
C ILE A 191 -2.13 -3.44 23.73
N THR A 192 -2.68 -2.49 22.99
CA THR A 192 -2.62 -1.05 23.39
C THR A 192 -3.44 -0.74 24.63
N ALA A 193 -4.49 -1.51 24.90
CA ALA A 193 -5.31 -1.44 26.10
C ALA A 193 -4.77 -2.28 27.28
N PHE A 194 -3.59 -2.90 27.13
CA PHE A 194 -2.97 -3.80 28.12
C PHE A 194 -3.84 -5.00 28.53
N LYS A 195 -4.67 -5.51 27.57
CA LYS A 195 -5.53 -6.69 27.78
C LYS A 195 -4.91 -7.92 27.12
N ASN A 196 -5.05 -9.08 27.76
CA ASN A 196 -4.60 -10.39 27.24
C ASN A 196 -3.18 -10.36 26.62
N LEU A 197 -2.27 -9.59 27.25
CA LEU A 197 -0.95 -9.26 26.67
C LEU A 197 -0.15 -10.50 26.27
N SER A 198 -0.10 -11.55 27.12
CA SER A 198 0.70 -12.73 26.86
C SER A 198 0.27 -13.44 25.54
N THR A 199 -1.02 -13.63 25.36
CA THR A 199 -1.55 -14.28 24.15
C THR A 199 -1.41 -13.38 22.93
N ASN A 200 -1.82 -12.11 23.02
CA ASN A 200 -1.81 -11.19 21.89
C ASN A 200 -0.39 -10.82 21.41
N ILE A 201 0.59 -10.76 22.33
CA ILE A 201 2.00 -10.56 21.93
C ILE A 201 2.50 -11.75 21.12
N ILE A 202 2.19 -12.99 21.50
CA ILE A 202 2.60 -14.19 20.75
C ILE A 202 1.97 -14.16 19.35
N LEU A 203 0.66 -13.90 19.27
CA LEU A 203 -0.06 -13.78 18.00
C LEU A 203 0.55 -12.69 17.10
N MET A 204 0.82 -11.51 17.68
CA MET A 204 1.47 -10.41 16.99
C MET A 204 2.86 -10.78 16.47
N CYS A 205 3.68 -11.45 17.29
CA CYS A 205 5.00 -11.91 16.87
C CYS A 205 4.92 -12.86 15.69
N VAL A 206 4.00 -13.83 15.71
CA VAL A 206 3.80 -14.78 14.60
C VAL A 206 3.33 -14.06 13.33
N PHE A 207 2.34 -13.17 13.45
CA PHE A 207 1.86 -12.37 12.32
C PHE A 207 2.96 -11.50 11.75
N MET A 208 3.69 -10.75 12.58
CA MET A 208 4.78 -9.86 12.15
C MET A 208 5.96 -10.61 11.54
N LEU A 209 6.27 -11.83 12.06
CA LEU A 209 7.27 -12.69 11.43
C LEU A 209 6.85 -13.06 10.00
N GLY A 210 5.58 -13.40 9.80
CA GLY A 210 5.01 -13.63 8.48
C GLY A 210 5.12 -12.39 7.59
N VAL A 211 4.77 -11.20 8.10
CA VAL A 211 4.88 -9.92 7.39
C VAL A 211 6.33 -9.65 6.95
N ILE A 212 7.29 -9.76 7.86
CA ILE A 212 8.70 -9.48 7.56
C ILE A 212 9.24 -10.44 6.49
N LEU A 213 8.99 -11.74 6.64
CA LEU A 213 9.43 -12.73 5.65
C LEU A 213 8.70 -12.57 4.32
N GLY A 214 7.43 -12.20 4.33
CA GLY A 214 6.64 -11.89 3.14
C GLY A 214 7.20 -10.68 2.38
N ILE A 215 7.53 -9.58 3.08
CA ILE A 215 8.18 -8.41 2.46
C ILE A 215 9.49 -8.82 1.78
N VAL A 216 10.36 -9.54 2.50
CA VAL A 216 11.65 -9.99 1.94
C VAL A 216 11.45 -10.88 0.72
N PHE A 217 10.53 -11.85 0.83
CA PHE A 217 10.27 -12.81 -0.24
C PHE A 217 9.74 -12.13 -1.51
N VAL A 218 8.69 -11.32 -1.39
CA VAL A 218 8.10 -10.66 -2.55
C VAL A 218 9.03 -9.59 -3.14
N SER A 219 9.77 -8.87 -2.28
CA SER A 219 10.74 -7.88 -2.75
C SER A 219 11.86 -8.50 -3.57
N LYS A 220 12.34 -9.72 -3.21
CA LYS A 220 13.31 -10.45 -4.04
C LYS A 220 12.76 -10.77 -5.43
N ILE A 221 11.52 -11.23 -5.51
CA ILE A 221 10.88 -11.53 -6.79
C ILE A 221 10.76 -10.27 -7.63
N ILE A 222 10.28 -9.18 -7.04
CA ILE A 222 10.10 -7.91 -7.76
C ILE A 222 11.44 -7.30 -8.16
N ASP A 223 12.46 -7.32 -7.27
CA ASP A 223 13.81 -6.85 -7.59
C ASP A 223 14.41 -7.61 -8.78
N TRP A 224 14.25 -8.94 -8.78
CA TRP A 224 14.66 -9.77 -9.90
C TRP A 224 13.91 -9.42 -11.20
N CYS A 225 12.59 -9.24 -11.12
CA CYS A 225 11.77 -8.82 -12.27
C CYS A 225 12.21 -7.45 -12.80
N LEU A 226 12.42 -6.47 -11.91
CA LEU A 226 12.86 -5.13 -12.29
C LEU A 226 14.26 -5.13 -12.95
N LYS A 227 15.16 -6.01 -12.52
CA LYS A 227 16.52 -6.14 -13.09
C LYS A 227 16.55 -6.82 -14.45
N HIS A 228 15.70 -7.82 -14.67
CA HIS A 228 15.75 -8.65 -15.89
C HIS A 228 14.65 -8.32 -16.90
N TYR A 229 13.49 -7.81 -16.44
CA TYR A 229 12.28 -7.54 -17.21
C TYR A 229 11.67 -6.19 -16.82
N LYS A 230 12.50 -5.14 -16.76
CA LYS A 230 12.10 -3.82 -16.26
C LYS A 230 10.87 -3.28 -16.97
N LYS A 231 10.87 -3.31 -18.28
CA LYS A 231 9.77 -2.82 -19.12
C LYS A 231 8.47 -3.57 -18.82
N GLU A 232 8.48 -4.88 -18.87
CA GLU A 232 7.33 -5.74 -18.65
C GLU A 232 6.77 -5.58 -17.22
N THR A 233 7.67 -5.46 -16.24
CA THR A 233 7.30 -5.24 -14.84
C THR A 233 6.59 -3.91 -14.68
N TYR A 234 7.06 -2.84 -15.33
CA TYR A 234 6.38 -1.54 -15.30
C TYR A 234 5.02 -1.56 -15.99
N TYR A 235 4.82 -2.34 -17.08
CA TYR A 235 3.48 -2.49 -17.66
C TYR A 235 2.52 -3.21 -16.71
N ALA A 236 2.97 -4.24 -15.98
CA ALA A 236 2.16 -4.86 -14.94
C ALA A 236 1.83 -3.87 -13.82
N ILE A 237 2.79 -3.08 -13.35
CA ILE A 237 2.60 -2.02 -12.35
C ILE A 237 1.59 -0.97 -12.83
N ILE A 238 1.67 -0.53 -14.09
CA ILE A 238 0.68 0.39 -14.68
C ILE A 238 -0.72 -0.23 -14.60
N GLY A 239 -0.86 -1.51 -14.94
CA GLY A 239 -2.13 -2.22 -14.80
C GLY A 239 -2.66 -2.21 -13.36
N PHE A 240 -1.83 -2.51 -12.40
CA PHE A 240 -2.18 -2.44 -10.97
C PHE A 240 -2.61 -1.04 -10.54
N VAL A 241 -1.88 0.01 -10.95
CA VAL A 241 -2.19 1.40 -10.59
C VAL A 241 -3.48 1.88 -11.26
N LEU A 242 -3.73 1.53 -12.51
CA LEU A 242 -4.97 1.87 -13.19
C LEU A 242 -6.19 1.22 -12.54
N SER A 243 -6.08 -0.03 -12.11
CA SER A 243 -7.18 -0.69 -11.39
C SER A 243 -7.36 -0.18 -9.97
N SER A 244 -6.31 0.36 -9.32
CA SER A 244 -6.49 1.03 -8.02
C SER A 244 -7.37 2.27 -8.10
N ILE A 245 -7.41 2.97 -9.25
CA ILE A 245 -8.37 4.05 -9.49
C ILE A 245 -9.80 3.52 -9.41
N VAL A 246 -10.08 2.39 -10.07
CA VAL A 246 -11.39 1.76 -10.02
C VAL A 246 -11.75 1.33 -8.60
N SER A 247 -10.78 0.77 -7.87
CA SER A 247 -10.96 0.37 -6.47
C SER A 247 -11.32 1.55 -5.57
N VAL A 248 -10.63 2.69 -5.73
CA VAL A 248 -10.90 3.91 -4.97
C VAL A 248 -12.27 4.51 -5.34
N LEU A 249 -12.65 4.50 -6.62
CA LEU A 249 -13.98 4.93 -7.05
C LEU A 249 -15.08 4.00 -6.49
N TYR A 250 -14.82 2.70 -6.42
CA TYR A 250 -15.73 1.76 -5.77
C TYR A 250 -15.91 2.07 -4.28
N GLU A 251 -14.85 2.48 -3.57
CA GLU A 251 -14.98 2.95 -2.18
C GLU A 251 -15.89 4.18 -2.07
N VAL A 252 -15.77 5.15 -2.98
CA VAL A 252 -16.67 6.33 -3.03
C VAL A 252 -18.13 5.90 -3.16
N SER A 253 -18.43 4.89 -3.99
CA SER A 253 -19.81 4.43 -4.25
C SER A 253 -20.50 3.79 -3.03
N LYS A 254 -19.76 3.43 -1.98
CA LYS A 254 -20.32 2.88 -0.71
C LYS A 254 -20.96 3.95 0.17
N PHE A 255 -20.66 5.23 -0.08
CA PHE A 255 -21.19 6.34 0.73
C PHE A 255 -22.43 6.95 0.08
N PRO A 256 -23.38 7.48 0.90
CA PRO A 256 -24.54 8.19 0.38
C PRO A 256 -24.10 9.35 -0.52
N MET A 257 -24.67 9.44 -1.72
CA MET A 257 -24.31 10.48 -2.67
C MET A 257 -24.74 11.85 -2.14
N ASN A 258 -23.78 12.77 -2.05
CA ASN A 258 -24.01 14.17 -1.73
C ASN A 258 -23.43 15.02 -2.85
N GLU A 259 -24.30 15.71 -3.60
CA GLU A 259 -23.91 16.49 -4.78
C GLU A 259 -22.86 17.57 -4.47
N VAL A 260 -23.03 18.27 -3.35
CA VAL A 260 -22.08 19.32 -2.91
C VAL A 260 -20.71 18.71 -2.61
N HIS A 261 -20.67 17.59 -1.87
CA HIS A 261 -19.42 16.88 -1.58
C HIS A 261 -18.78 16.33 -2.86
N LEU A 262 -19.58 15.88 -3.83
CA LEU A 262 -19.06 15.38 -5.10
C LEU A 262 -18.42 16.52 -5.91
N VAL A 263 -19.08 17.66 -6.05
CA VAL A 263 -18.56 18.83 -6.80
C VAL A 263 -17.27 19.33 -6.13
N ILE A 264 -17.26 19.55 -4.82
CA ILE A 264 -16.07 19.99 -4.08
C ILE A 264 -14.96 18.94 -4.22
N GLY A 265 -15.28 17.66 -4.08
CA GLY A 265 -14.33 16.57 -4.20
C GLY A 265 -13.67 16.49 -5.58
N VAL A 266 -14.44 16.66 -6.66
CA VAL A 266 -13.92 16.69 -8.04
C VAL A 266 -13.01 17.90 -8.27
N VAL A 267 -13.39 19.08 -7.78
CA VAL A 267 -12.53 20.27 -7.87
C VAL A 267 -11.19 20.03 -7.15
N LEU A 268 -11.23 19.49 -5.94
CA LEU A 268 -10.04 19.19 -5.15
C LEU A 268 -9.22 18.06 -5.78
N LEU A 269 -9.85 17.05 -6.38
CA LEU A 269 -9.19 16.01 -7.17
C LEU A 269 -8.37 16.64 -8.30
N ILE A 270 -8.95 17.53 -9.09
CA ILE A 270 -8.27 18.20 -10.22
C ILE A 270 -7.09 19.03 -9.70
N ILE A 271 -7.32 19.87 -8.69
CA ILE A 271 -6.28 20.71 -8.10
C ILE A 271 -5.13 19.83 -7.60
N ASN A 272 -5.43 18.77 -6.86
CA ASN A 272 -4.42 17.89 -6.30
C ASN A 272 -3.68 17.10 -7.40
N SER A 273 -4.38 16.65 -8.45
CA SER A 273 -3.73 16.02 -9.61
C SER A 273 -2.70 16.92 -10.27
N VAL A 274 -3.04 18.20 -10.47
CA VAL A 274 -2.12 19.18 -11.08
C VAL A 274 -0.94 19.48 -10.15
N LEU A 275 -1.17 19.59 -8.85
CA LEU A 275 -0.10 19.82 -7.86
C LEU A 275 0.88 18.65 -7.84
N VAL A 276 0.37 17.42 -7.74
CA VAL A 276 1.18 16.20 -7.71
C VAL A 276 1.93 16.00 -9.01
N TYR A 277 1.30 16.22 -10.16
CA TYR A 277 1.97 16.20 -11.46
C TYR A 277 3.19 17.13 -11.47
N LYS A 278 3.03 18.38 -11.04
CA LYS A 278 4.13 19.35 -10.99
C LYS A 278 5.25 18.95 -10.02
N VAL A 279 4.91 18.36 -8.87
CA VAL A 279 5.89 17.93 -7.86
C VAL A 279 6.67 16.69 -8.29
N PHE A 280 6.03 15.73 -8.97
CA PHE A 280 6.67 14.48 -9.38
C PHE A 280 7.28 14.57 -10.80
N ASP A 281 6.99 15.62 -11.55
CA ASP A 281 7.57 15.86 -12.88
C ASP A 281 8.89 16.65 -12.81
N LEU A 282 9.20 17.24 -11.64
CA LEU A 282 10.47 17.86 -11.28
C LEU A 282 11.51 16.81 -10.86
#